data_cc2edab5f614e621cd4b7917441bf819
#
_entry.id   cc2edab5f614e621cd4b7917441bf819
#
_cell.length_a   1.000
_cell.length_b   1.000
_cell.length_c   1.000
_cell.angle_alpha   90.00
_cell.angle_beta   90.00
_cell.angle_gamma   90.00
#
_symmetry.space_group_name_H-M   'P 1'
#
loop_
_entity.id
_entity.type
_entity.pdbx_description
1 polymer ?
#
loop_
_entity_poly.entity_id
_entity_poly.type
_entity_poly.pdbx_seq_one_letter_code
_entity_poly.pdbx_strand_id
1 'polypeptide(L)'
;MKKIIILLTCAILLCGCGNGNMVKSQKTSQNNEQKYTSELFAMDTYMEITAYGDNAKEAVAKASARINELDGMLSTGNSDSEVSKLNSEKKLKLSEDVGNIMERSLEISESTGGVFNPAIYPIMQLWGFDTKNYKVPNKKELESTLKNINESKIKYDSKTRVAKLDKKMKIDFGGIAKGYTSSEVMKVFKNNGIKSGLVSLGGNVQAL
;
A
#
# COMPACT_ATOMS: atom_id res chain seq x y z
N MET A 1 -56.09 33.64 21.08
CA MET A 1 -55.43 34.53 20.10
C MET A 1 -53.96 34.24 19.84
N LYS A 2 -53.24 33.59 20.77
CA LYS A 2 -51.81 33.24 20.57
C LYS A 2 -51.50 32.09 19.58
N LYS A 3 -52.45 31.19 19.32
CA LYS A 3 -52.29 30.01 18.43
C LYS A 3 -52.49 30.33 16.93
N ILE A 4 -53.12 31.41 16.59
CA ILE A 4 -53.40 31.82 15.20
C ILE A 4 -52.22 32.59 14.61
N ILE A 5 -51.41 33.28 15.44
CA ILE A 5 -50.24 34.05 15.00
C ILE A 5 -49.11 33.13 14.59
N ILE A 6 -48.95 31.91 15.19
CA ILE A 6 -47.89 30.96 14.86
C ILE A 6 -48.13 30.27 13.51
N LEU A 7 -49.40 30.10 13.11
CA LEU A 7 -49.73 29.51 11.79
C LEU A 7 -49.50 30.47 10.61
N LEU A 8 -49.57 31.79 10.85
CA LEU A 8 -49.38 32.79 9.81
C LEU A 8 -47.87 33.08 9.51
N THR A 9 -47.00 32.85 10.48
CA THR A 9 -45.53 33.03 10.30
C THR A 9 -44.88 31.87 9.55
N CYS A 10 -45.42 30.68 9.52
CA CYS A 10 -44.89 29.55 8.71
C CYS A 10 -45.26 29.64 7.22
N ALA A 11 -46.30 30.41 6.84
CA ALA A 11 -46.75 30.51 5.46
C ALA A 11 -45.91 31.54 4.63
N ILE A 12 -45.13 32.39 5.27
CA ILE A 12 -44.38 33.49 4.58
C ILE A 12 -42.96 33.04 4.18
N LEU A 13 -42.47 31.88 4.67
CA LEU A 13 -41.14 31.39 4.33
C LEU A 13 -41.08 30.47 3.07
N LEU A 14 -42.19 30.30 2.35
CA LEU A 14 -42.27 29.49 1.13
C LEU A 14 -42.35 30.24 -0.17
N CYS A 15 -42.31 31.59 -0.14
CA CYS A 15 -42.19 32.41 -1.35
C CYS A 15 -40.74 32.84 -1.59
N GLY A 16 -39.86 31.88 -1.85
CA GLY A 16 -38.53 32.10 -2.40
C GLY A 16 -38.64 32.30 -3.93
N CYS A 17 -38.30 33.46 -4.40
CA CYS A 17 -38.37 33.93 -5.78
C CYS A 17 -37.74 32.98 -6.77
N GLY A 18 -38.53 32.48 -7.68
CA GLY A 18 -38.06 31.97 -8.95
C GLY A 18 -37.57 33.12 -9.82
N ASN A 19 -36.29 33.25 -10.00
CA ASN A 19 -35.71 33.94 -11.13
C ASN A 19 -35.07 32.89 -12.03
N GLY A 20 -35.75 32.67 -13.17
CA GLY A 20 -35.39 31.63 -14.12
C GLY A 20 -34.07 31.94 -14.81
N ASN A 21 -33.02 31.33 -14.35
CA ASN A 21 -31.94 30.90 -15.23
C ASN A 21 -32.14 29.41 -15.42
N MET A 22 -32.62 29.03 -16.60
CA MET A 22 -32.53 27.65 -17.07
C MET A 22 -31.07 27.23 -16.97
N VAL A 23 -30.72 26.58 -15.87
CA VAL A 23 -29.55 25.70 -15.83
C VAL A 23 -29.87 24.64 -16.88
N LYS A 24 -29.29 24.78 -18.06
CA LYS A 24 -29.23 23.67 -19.01
C LYS A 24 -28.67 22.51 -18.24
N SER A 25 -29.52 21.56 -17.93
CA SER A 25 -29.10 20.23 -17.50
C SER A 25 -28.12 19.75 -18.56
N GLN A 26 -26.83 19.86 -18.28
CA GLN A 26 -25.87 19.12 -19.05
C GLN A 26 -26.28 17.67 -18.85
N LYS A 27 -26.76 17.06 -19.91
CA LYS A 27 -26.79 15.59 -19.99
C LYS A 27 -25.35 15.14 -19.72
N THR A 28 -25.08 14.79 -18.48
CA THR A 28 -23.95 13.94 -18.19
C THR A 28 -24.22 12.67 -18.99
N SER A 29 -23.56 12.52 -20.12
CA SER A 29 -23.49 11.26 -20.80
C SER A 29 -22.91 10.31 -19.75
N GLN A 30 -23.74 9.45 -19.16
CA GLN A 30 -23.27 8.28 -18.50
C GLN A 30 -22.58 7.48 -19.61
N ASN A 31 -21.27 7.71 -19.77
CA ASN A 31 -20.43 6.73 -20.39
C ASN A 31 -20.60 5.50 -19.51
N ASN A 32 -21.29 4.51 -20.01
CA ASN A 32 -21.32 3.15 -19.44
C ASN A 32 -19.94 2.53 -19.66
N GLU A 33 -18.90 3.15 -19.07
CA GLU A 33 -17.58 2.52 -19.02
C GLU A 33 -17.72 1.24 -18.21
N GLN A 34 -17.32 0.12 -18.79
CA GLN A 34 -17.37 -1.17 -18.10
C GLN A 34 -16.49 -1.06 -16.84
N LYS A 35 -17.12 -1.20 -15.67
CA LYS A 35 -16.45 -1.30 -14.40
C LYS A 35 -16.09 -2.78 -14.14
N TYR A 36 -14.85 -3.03 -13.77
CA TYR A 36 -14.43 -4.33 -13.27
C TYR A 36 -13.70 -4.18 -11.94
N THR A 37 -14.06 -5.02 -10.97
CA THR A 37 -13.48 -5.03 -9.62
C THR A 37 -13.03 -6.44 -9.28
N SER A 38 -11.90 -6.56 -8.62
CA SER A 38 -11.37 -7.79 -8.04
C SER A 38 -10.96 -7.54 -6.60
N GLU A 39 -11.25 -8.51 -5.76
CA GLU A 39 -10.79 -8.55 -4.37
C GLU A 39 -9.79 -9.69 -4.22
N LEU A 40 -8.75 -9.50 -3.41
CA LEU A 40 -7.77 -10.53 -3.09
C LEU A 40 -7.22 -10.31 -1.68
N PHE A 41 -6.59 -11.37 -1.15
CA PHE A 41 -5.84 -11.29 0.11
C PHE A 41 -4.35 -11.49 -0.20
N ALA A 42 -3.54 -10.48 0.07
CA ALA A 42 -2.09 -10.52 -0.11
C ALA A 42 -1.42 -9.57 0.90
N MET A 43 -0.14 -9.75 1.19
CA MET A 43 0.63 -8.92 2.16
C MET A 43 -0.11 -8.77 3.51
N ASP A 44 -0.71 -9.88 3.99
CA ASP A 44 -1.49 -9.98 5.24
C ASP A 44 -2.69 -9.01 5.33
N THR A 45 -3.30 -8.64 4.19
CA THR A 45 -4.46 -7.73 4.18
C THR A 45 -5.40 -7.98 3.02
N TYR A 46 -6.67 -7.53 3.16
CA TYR A 46 -7.62 -7.45 2.06
C TYR A 46 -7.29 -6.27 1.14
N MET A 47 -7.42 -6.52 -0.15
CA MET A 47 -7.16 -5.57 -1.22
C MET A 47 -8.30 -5.55 -2.21
N GLU A 48 -8.62 -4.36 -2.72
CA GLU A 48 -9.59 -4.15 -3.79
C GLU A 48 -8.92 -3.41 -4.95
N ILE A 49 -9.20 -3.86 -6.16
CA ILE A 49 -8.69 -3.28 -7.40
C ILE A 49 -9.89 -3.04 -8.30
N THR A 50 -10.09 -1.80 -8.72
CA THR A 50 -11.15 -1.40 -9.64
C THR A 50 -10.56 -0.67 -10.83
N ALA A 51 -11.01 -1.00 -12.03
CA ALA A 51 -10.70 -0.28 -13.26
C ALA A 51 -11.96 -0.04 -14.09
N TYR A 52 -11.92 0.99 -14.93
CA TYR A 52 -13.00 1.37 -15.84
C TYR A 52 -12.48 1.40 -17.27
N GLY A 53 -13.33 0.98 -18.23
CA GLY A 53 -13.04 0.95 -19.66
C GLY A 53 -13.04 -0.46 -20.25
N ASP A 54 -12.86 -0.56 -21.56
CA ASP A 54 -13.00 -1.80 -22.32
C ASP A 54 -12.01 -2.89 -21.87
N ASN A 55 -10.80 -2.49 -21.46
CA ASN A 55 -9.74 -3.40 -21.01
C ASN A 55 -9.75 -3.62 -19.48
N ALA A 56 -10.76 -3.13 -18.75
CA ALA A 56 -10.78 -3.15 -17.30
C ALA A 56 -10.59 -4.55 -16.71
N LYS A 57 -11.28 -5.55 -17.28
CA LYS A 57 -11.17 -6.95 -16.82
C LYS A 57 -9.76 -7.50 -16.93
N GLU A 58 -9.12 -7.29 -18.08
CA GLU A 58 -7.76 -7.78 -18.33
C GLU A 58 -6.74 -7.03 -17.45
N ALA A 59 -6.87 -5.71 -17.34
CA ALA A 59 -6.00 -4.89 -16.54
C ALA A 59 -6.06 -5.27 -15.06
N VAL A 60 -7.27 -5.50 -14.51
CA VAL A 60 -7.46 -5.95 -13.12
C VAL A 60 -6.87 -7.34 -12.90
N ALA A 61 -7.03 -8.26 -13.85
CA ALA A 61 -6.44 -9.60 -13.74
C ALA A 61 -4.89 -9.52 -13.70
N LYS A 62 -4.28 -8.72 -14.59
CA LYS A 62 -2.83 -8.50 -14.59
C LYS A 62 -2.35 -7.80 -13.31
N ALA A 63 -3.11 -6.82 -12.81
CA ALA A 63 -2.81 -6.13 -11.56
C ALA A 63 -2.85 -7.09 -10.36
N SER A 64 -3.86 -7.96 -10.29
CA SER A 64 -3.95 -9.00 -9.25
C SER A 64 -2.77 -9.98 -9.31
N ALA A 65 -2.38 -10.42 -10.51
CA ALA A 65 -1.20 -11.27 -10.70
C ALA A 65 0.09 -10.57 -10.24
N ARG A 66 0.24 -9.27 -10.55
CA ARG A 66 1.40 -8.48 -10.13
C ARG A 66 1.48 -8.31 -8.61
N ILE A 67 0.35 -8.12 -7.94
CA ILE A 67 0.30 -8.07 -6.47
C ILE A 67 0.77 -9.39 -5.87
N ASN A 68 0.28 -10.52 -6.36
CA ASN A 68 0.66 -11.84 -5.86
C ASN A 68 2.16 -12.14 -6.11
N GLU A 69 2.69 -11.72 -7.24
CA GLU A 69 4.12 -11.82 -7.55
C GLU A 69 4.96 -11.07 -6.52
N LEU A 70 4.61 -9.80 -6.26
CA LEU A 70 5.31 -8.96 -5.28
C LEU A 70 5.17 -9.50 -3.85
N ASP A 71 3.99 -10.00 -3.47
CA ASP A 71 3.80 -10.67 -2.16
C ASP A 71 4.72 -11.87 -2.02
N GLY A 72 4.81 -12.71 -3.05
CA GLY A 72 5.73 -13.85 -3.09
C GLY A 72 7.21 -13.48 -2.93
N MET A 73 7.64 -12.35 -3.48
CA MET A 73 9.03 -11.88 -3.39
C MET A 73 9.36 -11.22 -2.05
N LEU A 74 8.40 -10.51 -1.44
CA LEU A 74 8.61 -9.63 -0.29
C LEU A 74 8.27 -10.28 1.06
N SER A 75 7.56 -11.40 1.07
CA SER A 75 7.10 -12.07 2.28
C SER A 75 8.27 -12.51 3.16
N THR A 76 8.22 -12.18 4.44
CA THR A 76 9.14 -12.72 5.46
C THR A 76 8.69 -14.09 5.99
N GLY A 77 7.44 -14.48 5.72
CA GLY A 77 6.87 -15.78 6.12
C GLY A 77 7.03 -16.90 5.07
N ASN A 78 7.34 -16.54 3.82
CA ASN A 78 7.61 -17.51 2.75
C ASN A 78 9.12 -17.74 2.61
N SER A 79 9.59 -18.94 2.88
CA SER A 79 11.02 -19.29 2.80
C SER A 79 11.63 -19.12 1.42
N ASP A 80 10.80 -19.20 0.36
CA ASP A 80 11.24 -19.08 -1.03
C ASP A 80 11.33 -17.64 -1.53
N SER A 81 10.82 -16.68 -0.74
CA SER A 81 10.91 -15.26 -1.07
C SER A 81 12.35 -14.76 -1.07
N GLU A 82 12.62 -13.70 -1.84
CA GLU A 82 13.95 -13.07 -1.86
C GLU A 82 14.29 -12.44 -0.51
N VAL A 83 13.31 -11.85 0.18
CA VAL A 83 13.51 -11.24 1.50
C VAL A 83 13.86 -12.30 2.54
N SER A 84 13.18 -13.44 2.56
CA SER A 84 13.50 -14.55 3.48
C SER A 84 14.87 -15.16 3.17
N LYS A 85 15.21 -15.33 1.89
CA LYS A 85 16.55 -15.81 1.48
C LYS A 85 17.64 -14.82 1.91
N LEU A 86 17.47 -13.53 1.68
CA LEU A 86 18.45 -12.53 2.14
C LEU A 86 18.57 -12.54 3.67
N ASN A 87 17.44 -12.69 4.38
CA ASN A 87 17.43 -12.78 5.84
C ASN A 87 18.15 -14.03 6.38
N SER A 88 18.20 -15.13 5.64
CA SER A 88 18.90 -16.37 6.02
C SER A 88 20.35 -16.39 5.55
N GLU A 89 20.61 -16.12 4.28
CA GLU A 89 21.91 -16.24 3.63
C GLU A 89 22.84 -15.03 3.89
N LYS A 90 22.28 -13.89 4.30
CA LYS A 90 23.00 -12.63 4.59
C LYS A 90 23.63 -11.95 3.39
N LYS A 91 23.61 -12.56 2.22
CA LYS A 91 24.07 -12.00 0.95
C LYS A 91 23.27 -12.61 -0.18
N LEU A 92 22.64 -11.75 -0.99
CA LEU A 92 21.84 -12.18 -2.13
C LEU A 92 21.95 -11.14 -3.25
N LYS A 93 21.88 -11.59 -4.50
CA LYS A 93 21.59 -10.73 -5.66
C LYS A 93 20.07 -10.65 -5.80
N LEU A 94 19.55 -9.45 -5.67
CA LEU A 94 18.11 -9.18 -5.70
C LEU A 94 17.58 -9.07 -7.13
N SER A 95 16.31 -9.38 -7.33
CA SER A 95 15.57 -9.00 -8.52
C SER A 95 15.49 -7.46 -8.65
N GLU A 96 14.98 -6.98 -9.76
CA GLU A 96 14.81 -5.54 -9.97
C GLU A 96 13.82 -4.95 -8.96
N ASP A 97 12.69 -5.61 -8.73
CA ASP A 97 11.67 -5.14 -7.79
C ASP A 97 12.18 -5.05 -6.35
N VAL A 98 12.77 -6.13 -5.85
CA VAL A 98 13.29 -6.16 -4.48
C VAL A 98 14.48 -5.22 -4.32
N GLY A 99 15.28 -5.06 -5.38
CA GLY A 99 16.36 -4.07 -5.43
C GLY A 99 15.84 -2.63 -5.34
N ASN A 100 14.81 -2.29 -6.11
CA ASN A 100 14.18 -0.96 -6.09
C ASN A 100 13.56 -0.65 -4.71
N ILE A 101 12.90 -1.62 -4.09
CA ILE A 101 12.35 -1.47 -2.73
C ILE A 101 13.47 -1.30 -1.71
N MET A 102 14.56 -2.04 -1.83
CA MET A 102 15.75 -1.90 -0.96
C MET A 102 16.31 -0.49 -1.05
N GLU A 103 16.59 -0.01 -2.26
CA GLU A 103 17.14 1.33 -2.49
C GLU A 103 16.22 2.40 -1.91
N ARG A 104 14.92 2.33 -2.22
CA ARG A 104 13.93 3.27 -1.70
C ARG A 104 13.80 3.23 -0.18
N SER A 105 13.91 2.04 0.42
CA SER A 105 13.87 1.88 1.88
C SER A 105 15.07 2.54 2.55
N LEU A 106 16.25 2.44 1.98
CA LEU A 106 17.46 3.08 2.49
C LEU A 106 17.39 4.60 2.36
N GLU A 107 16.89 5.13 1.23
CA GLU A 107 16.67 6.57 1.05
C GLU A 107 15.67 7.14 2.08
N ILE A 108 14.55 6.44 2.32
CA ILE A 108 13.56 6.87 3.32
C ILE A 108 14.15 6.78 4.72
N SER A 109 14.91 5.73 5.03
CA SER A 109 15.57 5.60 6.31
C SER A 109 16.53 6.76 6.58
N GLU A 110 17.36 7.10 5.60
CA GLU A 110 18.29 8.24 5.67
C GLU A 110 17.52 9.56 5.85
N SER A 111 16.51 9.82 4.99
CA SER A 111 15.75 11.07 5.00
C SER A 111 14.93 11.28 6.29
N THR A 112 14.58 10.20 6.98
CA THR A 112 13.84 10.23 8.27
C THR A 112 14.76 10.12 9.49
N GLY A 113 16.09 10.10 9.30
CA GLY A 113 17.04 9.91 10.39
C GLY A 113 16.89 8.57 11.12
N GLY A 114 16.51 7.51 10.38
CA GLY A 114 16.35 6.15 10.90
C GLY A 114 15.00 5.89 11.60
N VAL A 115 14.06 6.84 11.58
CA VAL A 115 12.71 6.63 12.12
C VAL A 115 11.98 5.53 11.35
N PHE A 116 12.04 5.56 10.02
CA PHE A 116 11.74 4.39 9.21
C PHE A 116 13.01 3.53 9.11
N ASN A 117 12.90 2.24 9.42
CA ASN A 117 14.07 1.36 9.43
C ASN A 117 13.74 -0.02 8.87
N PRO A 118 14.24 -0.38 7.68
CA PRO A 118 13.97 -1.69 7.09
C PRO A 118 14.60 -2.85 7.87
N ALA A 119 15.57 -2.61 8.76
CA ALA A 119 16.18 -3.65 9.61
C ALA A 119 15.32 -4.04 10.83
N ILE A 120 14.05 -3.65 10.88
CA ILE A 120 13.14 -3.80 12.02
C ILE A 120 12.72 -5.26 12.29
N TYR A 121 12.90 -6.19 11.36
CA TYR A 121 12.34 -7.54 11.46
C TYR A 121 12.69 -8.31 12.74
N PRO A 122 13.90 -8.20 13.34
CA PRO A 122 14.17 -8.83 14.64
C PRO A 122 13.25 -8.37 15.77
N ILE A 123 12.80 -7.12 15.75
CA ILE A 123 11.82 -6.60 16.71
C ILE A 123 10.44 -7.21 16.44
N MET A 124 10.02 -7.28 15.17
CA MET A 124 8.75 -7.91 14.80
C MET A 124 8.70 -9.35 15.26
N GLN A 125 9.79 -10.10 15.10
CA GLN A 125 9.94 -11.47 15.62
C GLN A 125 9.85 -11.52 17.15
N LEU A 126 10.50 -10.58 17.83
CA LEU A 126 10.46 -10.51 19.29
C LEU A 126 9.05 -10.28 19.85
N TRP A 127 8.22 -9.52 19.14
CA TRP A 127 6.81 -9.29 19.45
C TRP A 127 5.89 -10.45 18.99
N GLY A 128 6.40 -11.42 18.22
CA GLY A 128 5.67 -12.57 17.73
C GLY A 128 4.77 -12.30 16.52
N PHE A 129 5.07 -11.24 15.73
CA PHE A 129 4.30 -10.93 14.54
C PHE A 129 4.46 -11.99 13.43
N ASP A 130 5.64 -12.60 13.32
CA ASP A 130 5.95 -13.64 12.34
C ASP A 130 5.19 -14.96 12.61
N THR A 131 5.00 -15.29 13.89
CA THR A 131 4.35 -16.54 14.32
C THR A 131 2.90 -16.34 14.74
N LYS A 132 2.40 -15.08 14.75
CA LYS A 132 1.09 -14.68 15.31
C LYS A 132 0.93 -15.04 16.81
N ASN A 133 2.04 -15.36 17.48
CA ASN A 133 2.10 -15.59 18.94
C ASN A 133 2.52 -14.28 19.63
N TYR A 134 1.62 -13.33 19.66
CA TYR A 134 1.88 -11.98 20.14
C TYR A 134 2.23 -11.95 21.62
N LYS A 135 3.28 -11.21 21.96
CA LYS A 135 3.71 -10.97 23.34
C LYS A 135 4.34 -9.60 23.48
N VAL A 136 4.29 -9.04 24.68
CA VAL A 136 5.05 -7.85 25.04
C VAL A 136 6.43 -8.30 25.52
N PRO A 137 7.52 -7.98 24.81
CA PRO A 137 8.87 -8.36 25.24
C PRO A 137 9.28 -7.59 26.51
N ASN A 138 10.14 -8.18 27.33
CA ASN A 138 10.71 -7.45 28.44
C ASN A 138 11.77 -6.43 27.96
N LYS A 139 12.05 -5.45 28.81
CA LYS A 139 12.96 -4.33 28.48
C LYS A 139 14.36 -4.80 28.07
N LYS A 140 14.90 -5.83 28.75
CA LYS A 140 16.26 -6.36 28.48
C LYS A 140 16.33 -7.03 27.11
N GLU A 141 15.32 -7.81 26.74
CA GLU A 141 15.22 -8.43 25.41
C GLU A 141 15.12 -7.38 24.32
N LEU A 142 14.28 -6.36 24.55
CA LEU A 142 14.10 -5.26 23.60
C LEU A 142 15.42 -4.49 23.38
N GLU A 143 16.08 -4.05 24.46
CA GLU A 143 17.36 -3.32 24.36
C GLU A 143 18.47 -4.16 23.72
N SER A 144 18.49 -5.47 23.97
CA SER A 144 19.45 -6.38 23.32
C SER A 144 19.19 -6.51 21.83
N THR A 145 17.92 -6.60 21.43
CA THR A 145 17.53 -6.77 20.01
C THR A 145 17.73 -5.48 19.22
N LEU A 146 17.46 -4.31 19.81
CA LEU A 146 17.68 -3.01 19.19
C LEU A 146 19.13 -2.80 18.73
N LYS A 147 20.12 -3.40 19.38
CA LYS A 147 21.54 -3.36 18.95
C LYS A 147 21.78 -3.99 17.57
N ASN A 148 20.89 -4.82 17.09
CA ASN A 148 20.97 -5.46 15.79
C ASN A 148 20.23 -4.68 14.69
N ILE A 149 19.53 -3.59 15.04
CA ILE A 149 18.77 -2.75 14.12
C ILE A 149 19.62 -1.52 13.80
N ASN A 150 20.33 -1.62 12.68
CA ASN A 150 21.15 -0.52 12.20
C ASN A 150 21.23 -0.60 10.67
N GLU A 151 20.35 0.15 10.01
CA GLU A 151 20.23 0.19 8.55
C GLU A 151 21.49 0.67 7.87
N SER A 152 22.31 1.50 8.52
CA SER A 152 23.60 1.97 7.97
C SER A 152 24.60 0.83 7.70
N LYS A 153 24.35 -0.34 8.28
CA LYS A 153 25.13 -1.56 8.05
C LYS A 153 24.60 -2.43 6.93
N ILE A 154 23.44 -2.10 6.35
CA ILE A 154 22.97 -2.75 5.14
C ILE A 154 23.87 -2.28 4.00
N LYS A 155 24.55 -3.21 3.36
CA LYS A 155 25.37 -2.90 2.18
C LYS A 155 24.58 -3.30 0.95
N TYR A 156 24.21 -2.34 0.14
CA TYR A 156 23.52 -2.55 -1.12
C TYR A 156 24.25 -1.86 -2.26
N ASP A 157 24.51 -2.60 -3.31
CA ASP A 157 25.09 -2.08 -4.56
C ASP A 157 23.99 -2.09 -5.63
N SER A 158 23.50 -0.92 -5.99
CA SER A 158 22.41 -0.76 -6.97
C SER A 158 22.78 -1.22 -8.38
N LYS A 159 24.06 -1.15 -8.76
CA LYS A 159 24.52 -1.60 -10.09
C LYS A 159 24.48 -3.12 -10.24
N THR A 160 24.92 -3.84 -9.21
CA THR A 160 24.93 -5.31 -9.19
C THR A 160 23.70 -5.91 -8.56
N ARG A 161 22.89 -5.10 -7.85
CA ARG A 161 21.77 -5.48 -7.02
C ARG A 161 22.13 -6.49 -5.91
N VAL A 162 23.37 -6.48 -5.46
CA VAL A 162 23.82 -7.36 -4.38
C VAL A 162 23.60 -6.67 -3.04
N ALA A 163 22.79 -7.29 -2.20
CA ALA A 163 22.59 -6.89 -0.81
C ALA A 163 23.40 -7.78 0.14
N LYS A 164 23.92 -7.19 1.23
CA LYS A 164 24.59 -7.90 2.32
C LYS A 164 24.09 -7.37 3.67
N LEU A 165 23.77 -8.28 4.58
CA LEU A 165 23.33 -7.99 5.94
C LEU A 165 24.36 -8.49 6.96
N ASP A 166 24.49 -7.80 8.08
CA ASP A 166 25.23 -8.31 9.24
C ASP A 166 24.58 -9.61 9.77
N LYS A 167 25.37 -10.46 10.44
CA LYS A 167 24.96 -11.81 10.88
C LYS A 167 23.64 -11.86 11.65
N LYS A 168 23.38 -10.89 12.53
CA LYS A 168 22.16 -10.83 13.37
C LYS A 168 21.06 -9.92 12.79
N MET A 169 21.36 -9.20 11.72
CA MET A 169 20.41 -8.31 11.07
C MET A 169 19.43 -9.10 10.22
N LYS A 170 18.18 -8.64 10.20
CA LYS A 170 17.14 -9.11 9.30
C LYS A 170 16.30 -7.92 8.86
N ILE A 171 15.77 -7.97 7.66
CA ILE A 171 14.96 -6.89 7.07
C ILE A 171 13.52 -7.31 6.87
N ASP A 172 12.66 -6.30 6.84
CA ASP A 172 11.26 -6.37 6.44
C ASP A 172 10.88 -5.10 5.67
N PHE A 173 10.09 -5.26 4.62
CA PHE A 173 9.63 -4.14 3.79
C PHE A 173 8.16 -3.81 3.99
N GLY A 174 7.48 -4.38 4.97
CA GLY A 174 6.03 -4.19 5.19
C GLY A 174 5.61 -2.72 5.32
N GLY A 175 6.50 -1.86 5.82
CA GLY A 175 6.24 -0.42 5.94
C GLY A 175 6.23 0.35 4.61
N ILE A 176 6.75 -0.23 3.51
CA ILE A 176 6.84 0.41 2.19
C ILE A 176 6.18 -0.43 1.08
N ALA A 177 6.04 -1.73 1.27
CA ALA A 177 5.63 -2.68 0.24
C ALA A 177 4.28 -2.33 -0.40
N LYS A 178 3.28 -1.93 0.37
CA LYS A 178 1.96 -1.56 -0.16
C LYS A 178 2.00 -0.32 -1.05
N GLY A 179 2.79 0.68 -0.69
CA GLY A 179 2.99 1.88 -1.51
C GLY A 179 3.67 1.57 -2.84
N TYR A 180 4.72 0.74 -2.81
CA TYR A 180 5.38 0.25 -4.02
C TYR A 180 4.41 -0.54 -4.91
N THR A 181 3.70 -1.49 -4.33
CA THR A 181 2.72 -2.33 -5.04
C THR A 181 1.61 -1.52 -5.68
N SER A 182 1.07 -0.50 -5.00
CA SER A 182 0.08 0.40 -5.61
C SER A 182 0.64 1.09 -6.86
N SER A 183 1.89 1.56 -6.80
CA SER A 183 2.54 2.21 -7.93
C SER A 183 2.74 1.25 -9.10
N GLU A 184 3.08 -0.02 -8.83
CA GLU A 184 3.18 -1.06 -9.85
C GLU A 184 1.82 -1.37 -10.49
N VAL A 185 0.74 -1.44 -9.70
CA VAL A 185 -0.61 -1.59 -10.23
C VAL A 185 -0.99 -0.42 -11.15
N MET A 186 -0.63 0.82 -10.78
CA MET A 186 -0.86 1.98 -11.65
C MET A 186 -0.08 1.89 -12.97
N LYS A 187 1.12 1.33 -12.96
CA LYS A 187 1.87 1.05 -14.20
C LYS A 187 1.15 0.00 -15.06
N VAL A 188 0.66 -1.09 -14.45
CA VAL A 188 -0.14 -2.10 -15.15
C VAL A 188 -1.36 -1.46 -15.79
N PHE A 189 -2.09 -0.62 -15.07
CA PHE A 189 -3.27 0.08 -15.59
C PHE A 189 -2.91 0.96 -16.80
N LYS A 190 -1.90 1.81 -16.68
CA LYS A 190 -1.43 2.66 -17.78
C LYS A 190 -1.03 1.87 -19.01
N ASN A 191 -0.28 0.78 -18.83
CA ASN A 191 0.19 -0.08 -19.91
C ASN A 191 -0.96 -0.84 -20.62
N ASN A 192 -2.12 -0.99 -19.96
CA ASN A 192 -3.33 -1.57 -20.55
C ASN A 192 -4.36 -0.52 -21.00
N GLY A 193 -3.96 0.76 -21.10
CA GLY A 193 -4.81 1.85 -21.59
C GLY A 193 -5.93 2.28 -20.63
N ILE A 194 -5.87 1.88 -19.37
CA ILE A 194 -6.81 2.33 -18.34
C ILE A 194 -6.56 3.80 -18.02
N LYS A 195 -7.61 4.59 -17.99
CA LYS A 195 -7.58 6.03 -17.68
C LYS A 195 -8.23 6.35 -16.34
N SER A 196 -9.01 5.43 -15.80
CA SER A 196 -9.68 5.59 -14.52
C SER A 196 -9.65 4.27 -13.77
N GLY A 197 -9.10 4.29 -12.56
CA GLY A 197 -8.98 3.12 -11.71
C GLY A 197 -8.67 3.50 -10.27
N LEU A 198 -8.92 2.56 -9.39
CA LEU A 198 -8.67 2.72 -7.95
C LEU A 198 -8.08 1.42 -7.41
N VAL A 199 -7.10 1.53 -6.55
CA VAL A 199 -6.62 0.41 -5.75
C VAL A 199 -6.66 0.78 -4.27
N SER A 200 -7.08 -0.18 -3.46
CA SER A 200 -7.06 -0.09 -2.00
C SER A 200 -6.31 -1.31 -1.45
N LEU A 201 -5.12 -1.09 -0.93
CA LEU A 201 -4.23 -2.14 -0.44
C LEU A 201 -4.10 -2.01 1.08
N GLY A 202 -5.05 -2.60 1.83
CA GLY A 202 -5.05 -2.54 3.29
C GLY A 202 -5.05 -1.12 3.85
N GLY A 203 -5.85 -0.23 3.26
CA GLY A 203 -5.94 1.18 3.65
C GLY A 203 -4.99 2.14 2.91
N ASN A 204 -4.02 1.63 2.15
CA ASN A 204 -3.26 2.44 1.20
C ASN A 204 -4.09 2.56 -0.10
N VAL A 205 -4.57 3.75 -0.40
CA VAL A 205 -5.45 4.01 -1.55
C VAL A 205 -4.74 4.87 -2.57
N GLN A 206 -4.80 4.44 -3.84
CA GLN A 206 -4.28 5.19 -4.97
C GLN A 206 -5.28 5.18 -6.12
N ALA A 207 -5.48 6.33 -6.75
CA ALA A 207 -6.29 6.50 -7.95
C ALA A 207 -5.42 6.82 -9.17
N LEU A 208 -5.93 6.42 -10.33
CA LEU A 208 -5.39 6.76 -11.65
C LEU A 208 -6.27 7.82 -12.29
#